data_87629baa7c57b34c7d490797f4f613a3
#
_entry.id   87629baa7c57b34c7d490797f4f613a3
#
_cell.length_a   1.000
_cell.length_b   1.000
_cell.length_c   1.000
_cell.angle_alpha   90.00
_cell.angle_beta   90.00
_cell.angle_gamma   90.00
#
_symmetry.space_group_name_H-M   'P 1'
#
loop_
_entity.id
_entity.type
_entity.pdbx_description
1 polymer ?
#
loop_
_entity_poly.entity_id
_entity_poly.type
_entity_poly.pdbx_seq_one_letter_code
_entity_poly.pdbx_strand_id
1 'polypeptide(L)'
;LDNPEKNYYFDGENYWRVCRFIPESMSMSELTPDAACHAGEAFGKFEEVLSVIPEGVLGETIEDFHSMPFRLRQLREAVAEDKAGRVAEVQDILDEIESRAEAMLIQEELYKQGKLPKRTIHCDTKVDNVLFDKSGTVLCVVDWDTVMPGFILSDVGDFIRTGVNFAPEDEPDLTK
;
A
#
# COMPACT_ATOMS: atom_id res chain seq x y z
N LEU A 1 -11.37 -11.61 -25.90
CA LEU A 1 -10.00 -11.13 -26.18
C LEU A 1 -9.50 -11.88 -27.42
N ASP A 2 -9.10 -11.15 -28.45
CA ASP A 2 -8.65 -11.74 -29.72
C ASP A 2 -7.26 -12.45 -29.60
N ASN A 3 -6.61 -12.32 -28.46
CA ASN A 3 -5.38 -13.03 -28.12
C ASN A 3 -5.50 -13.65 -26.72
N PRO A 4 -5.62 -14.98 -26.61
CA PRO A 4 -5.75 -15.67 -25.31
C PRO A 4 -4.49 -15.62 -24.46
N GLU A 5 -3.35 -15.22 -25.02
CA GLU A 5 -2.08 -15.06 -24.28
C GLU A 5 -2.01 -13.69 -23.57
N LYS A 6 -2.92 -12.76 -23.90
CA LYS A 6 -2.99 -11.44 -23.26
C LYS A 6 -4.15 -11.39 -22.29
N ASN A 7 -3.88 -10.99 -21.07
CA ASN A 7 -4.89 -10.75 -20.03
C ASN A 7 -5.43 -9.31 -20.02
N TYR A 8 -5.14 -8.53 -21.07
CA TYR A 8 -5.62 -7.17 -21.26
C TYR A 8 -6.04 -6.93 -22.73
N TYR A 9 -6.86 -5.91 -22.94
CA TYR A 9 -7.21 -5.35 -24.24
C TYR A 9 -6.65 -3.93 -24.32
N PHE A 10 -6.02 -3.60 -25.46
CA PHE A 10 -5.54 -2.26 -25.77
C PHE A 10 -6.37 -1.71 -26.93
N ASP A 11 -7.07 -0.59 -26.71
CA ASP A 11 -7.95 0.03 -27.72
C ASP A 11 -7.24 1.03 -28.65
N GLY A 12 -5.93 1.20 -28.46
CA GLY A 12 -5.09 2.18 -29.16
C GLY A 12 -4.71 3.37 -28.28
N GLU A 13 -5.36 3.57 -27.15
CA GLU A 13 -5.12 4.66 -26.22
C GLU A 13 -5.02 4.13 -24.77
N ASN A 14 -5.91 3.21 -24.38
CA ASN A 14 -6.01 2.71 -23.01
C ASN A 14 -5.86 1.19 -22.95
N TYR A 15 -5.40 0.72 -21.79
CA TYR A 15 -5.36 -0.70 -21.44
C TYR A 15 -6.57 -1.06 -20.59
N TRP A 16 -7.30 -2.10 -21.00
CA TRP A 16 -8.49 -2.56 -20.31
C TRP A 16 -8.31 -3.98 -19.81
N ARG A 17 -8.80 -4.23 -18.62
CA ARG A 17 -8.80 -5.56 -18.00
C ARG A 17 -10.21 -5.85 -17.47
N VAL A 18 -10.66 -7.06 -17.67
CA VAL A 18 -11.93 -7.56 -17.12
C VAL A 18 -11.62 -8.72 -16.20
N CYS A 19 -11.94 -8.57 -14.92
CA CYS A 19 -11.79 -9.60 -13.92
C CYS A 19 -13.14 -10.26 -13.62
N ARG A 20 -13.09 -11.54 -13.17
CA ARG A 20 -14.30 -12.23 -12.73
C ARG A 20 -14.81 -11.56 -11.44
N PHE A 21 -16.08 -11.18 -11.45
CA PHE A 21 -16.73 -10.74 -10.22
C PHE A 21 -16.82 -11.88 -9.21
N ILE A 22 -16.53 -11.61 -7.95
CA ILE A 22 -16.63 -12.58 -6.85
C ILE A 22 -17.97 -12.34 -6.16
N PRO A 23 -18.97 -13.23 -6.37
CA PRO A 23 -20.30 -13.02 -5.80
C PRO A 23 -20.28 -13.20 -4.27
N GLU A 24 -21.21 -12.53 -3.59
CA GLU A 24 -21.39 -12.58 -2.14
C GLU A 24 -20.16 -12.13 -1.33
N SER A 25 -19.24 -11.39 -1.99
CA SER A 25 -18.11 -10.77 -1.32
C SER A 25 -18.46 -9.39 -0.79
N MET A 26 -17.78 -8.99 0.27
CA MET A 26 -17.84 -7.66 0.85
C MET A 26 -16.44 -7.24 1.33
N SER A 27 -16.14 -5.95 1.26
CA SER A 27 -15.03 -5.36 1.99
C SER A 27 -15.51 -4.90 3.37
N MET A 28 -14.60 -4.79 4.33
CA MET A 28 -14.90 -4.30 5.67
C MET A 28 -14.23 -2.94 5.86
N SER A 29 -15.00 -1.92 6.21
CA SER A 29 -14.47 -0.60 6.58
C SER A 29 -13.99 -0.55 8.03
N GLU A 30 -14.50 -1.46 8.88
CA GLU A 30 -14.09 -1.58 10.27
C GLU A 30 -13.74 -3.04 10.57
N LEU A 31 -12.55 -3.26 11.11
CA LEU A 31 -12.07 -4.59 11.45
C LEU A 31 -12.36 -4.93 12.91
N THR A 32 -12.99 -6.07 13.13
CA THR A 32 -12.90 -6.75 14.43
C THR A 32 -11.49 -7.36 14.59
N PRO A 33 -11.01 -7.64 15.82
CA PRO A 33 -9.73 -8.29 16.01
C PRO A 33 -9.57 -9.60 15.23
N ASP A 34 -10.62 -10.39 15.12
CA ASP A 34 -10.60 -11.64 14.35
C ASP A 34 -10.49 -11.38 12.84
N ALA A 35 -11.24 -10.40 12.32
CA ALA A 35 -11.16 -10.01 10.91
C ALA A 35 -9.78 -9.41 10.57
N ALA A 36 -9.19 -8.64 11.48
CA ALA A 36 -7.82 -8.12 11.32
C ALA A 36 -6.79 -9.26 11.25
N CYS A 37 -6.94 -10.26 12.11
CA CYS A 37 -6.08 -11.45 12.08
C CYS A 37 -6.20 -12.20 10.75
N HIS A 38 -7.43 -12.45 10.28
CA HIS A 38 -7.67 -13.13 9.02
C HIS A 38 -7.18 -12.34 7.80
N ALA A 39 -7.34 -11.01 7.81
CA ALA A 39 -6.82 -10.14 6.75
C ALA A 39 -5.29 -10.15 6.71
N GLY A 40 -4.64 -10.03 7.87
CA GLY A 40 -3.17 -10.11 7.97
C GLY A 40 -2.64 -11.47 7.52
N GLU A 41 -3.32 -12.58 7.87
CA GLU A 41 -2.99 -13.92 7.38
C GLU A 41 -3.15 -14.02 5.85
N ALA A 42 -4.18 -13.39 5.28
CA ALA A 42 -4.40 -13.38 3.84
C ALA A 42 -3.30 -12.63 3.09
N PHE A 43 -2.90 -11.45 3.57
CA PHE A 43 -1.76 -10.72 2.99
C PHE A 43 -0.45 -11.50 3.14
N GLY A 44 -0.18 -12.09 4.30
CA GLY A 44 1.01 -12.91 4.50
C GLY A 44 1.06 -14.11 3.54
N LYS A 45 -0.06 -14.79 3.30
CA LYS A 45 -0.15 -15.87 2.30
C LYS A 45 0.01 -15.37 0.88
N PHE A 46 -0.54 -14.19 0.57
CA PHE A 46 -0.38 -13.56 -0.72
C PHE A 46 1.10 -13.27 -1.01
N GLU A 47 1.80 -12.66 -0.08
CA GLU A 47 3.23 -12.39 -0.20
C GLU A 47 4.08 -13.66 -0.26
N GLU A 48 3.71 -14.71 0.48
CA GLU A 48 4.35 -16.03 0.37
C GLU A 48 4.26 -16.58 -1.06
N VAL A 49 3.08 -16.50 -1.68
CA VAL A 49 2.89 -16.91 -3.08
C VAL A 49 3.73 -16.05 -4.02
N LEU A 50 3.81 -14.74 -3.80
CA LEU A 50 4.62 -13.83 -4.62
C LEU A 50 6.13 -14.04 -4.43
N SER A 51 6.57 -14.66 -3.34
CA SER A 51 7.99 -14.87 -3.03
C SER A 51 8.73 -15.74 -4.05
N VAL A 52 8.00 -16.49 -4.89
CA VAL A 52 8.56 -17.27 -5.99
C VAL A 52 8.97 -16.42 -7.20
N ILE A 53 8.53 -15.16 -7.26
CA ILE A 53 8.89 -14.23 -8.33
C ILE A 53 10.29 -13.67 -8.05
N PRO A 54 11.28 -13.94 -8.92
CA PRO A 54 12.62 -13.43 -8.72
C PRO A 54 12.67 -11.90 -8.75
N GLU A 55 13.62 -11.34 -8.02
CA GLU A 55 13.92 -9.89 -8.11
C GLU A 55 14.23 -9.49 -9.56
N GLY A 56 13.70 -8.36 -10.00
CA GLY A 56 13.91 -7.81 -11.34
C GLY A 56 12.97 -8.34 -12.43
N VAL A 57 12.08 -9.29 -12.11
CA VAL A 57 11.04 -9.75 -13.07
C VAL A 57 9.93 -8.72 -13.20
N LEU A 58 9.51 -8.10 -12.10
CA LEU A 58 8.55 -6.99 -12.11
C LEU A 58 9.30 -5.66 -11.98
N GLY A 59 8.85 -4.68 -12.75
CA GLY A 59 9.25 -3.29 -12.58
C GLY A 59 8.37 -2.56 -11.56
N GLU A 60 8.76 -1.35 -11.20
CA GLU A 60 7.91 -0.46 -10.40
C GLU A 60 6.75 0.04 -11.27
N THR A 61 5.51 -0.21 -10.84
CA THR A 61 4.30 0.27 -11.54
C THR A 61 4.06 1.74 -11.28
N ILE A 62 4.48 2.23 -10.10
CA ILE A 62 4.48 3.64 -9.69
C ILE A 62 5.87 3.93 -9.15
N GLU A 63 6.62 4.76 -9.87
CA GLU A 63 7.98 5.14 -9.48
C GLU A 63 7.99 5.82 -8.10
N ASP A 64 8.95 5.43 -7.25
CA ASP A 64 9.13 5.99 -5.91
C ASP A 64 7.90 5.90 -4.99
N PHE A 65 6.94 4.99 -5.25
CA PHE A 65 5.65 4.94 -4.53
C PHE A 65 5.83 4.89 -3.01
N HIS A 66 6.66 3.98 -2.50
CA HIS A 66 6.98 3.84 -1.08
C HIS A 66 8.43 4.27 -0.75
N SER A 67 9.07 5.06 -1.62
CA SER A 67 10.42 5.57 -1.36
C SER A 67 10.39 6.64 -0.27
N MET A 68 10.77 6.28 0.95
CA MET A 68 10.81 7.22 2.07
C MET A 68 11.77 8.40 1.85
N PRO A 69 12.97 8.21 1.25
CA PRO A 69 13.82 9.34 0.90
C PRO A 69 13.15 10.33 -0.05
N PHE A 70 12.40 9.82 -1.03
CA PHE A 70 11.66 10.64 -1.97
C PHE A 70 10.52 11.40 -1.27
N ARG A 71 9.74 10.72 -0.44
CA ARG A 71 8.60 11.31 0.28
C ARG A 71 9.03 12.40 1.26
N LEU A 72 10.10 12.18 2.03
CA LEU A 72 10.66 13.21 2.92
C LEU A 72 11.18 14.43 2.13
N ARG A 73 11.82 14.22 0.97
CA ARG A 73 12.23 15.32 0.11
C ARG A 73 11.03 16.13 -0.38
N GLN A 74 9.99 15.46 -0.91
CA GLN A 74 8.77 16.12 -1.37
C GLN A 74 8.10 16.91 -0.24
N LEU A 75 8.02 16.35 0.96
CA LEU A 75 7.48 17.06 2.13
C LEU A 75 8.27 18.33 2.42
N ARG A 76 9.59 18.24 2.51
CA ARG A 76 10.46 19.39 2.80
C ARG A 76 10.37 20.48 1.74
N GLU A 77 10.28 20.10 0.47
CA GLU A 77 10.07 21.03 -0.65
C GLU A 77 8.71 21.72 -0.53
N ALA A 78 7.64 20.97 -0.25
CA ALA A 78 6.29 21.53 -0.07
C ALA A 78 6.21 22.48 1.15
N VAL A 79 6.87 22.14 2.24
CA VAL A 79 6.97 22.99 3.45
C VAL A 79 7.73 24.28 3.12
N ALA A 80 8.85 24.19 2.39
CA ALA A 80 9.63 25.35 2.01
C ALA A 80 8.90 26.30 1.05
N GLU A 81 8.05 25.75 0.17
CA GLU A 81 7.22 26.54 -0.75
C GLU A 81 6.01 27.19 -0.07
N ASP A 82 5.45 26.54 0.93
CA ASP A 82 4.23 26.96 1.67
C ASP A 82 3.14 27.59 0.78
N LYS A 83 2.83 26.96 -0.34
CA LYS A 83 1.91 27.51 -1.36
C LYS A 83 0.54 27.94 -0.83
N ALA A 84 0.05 27.24 0.19
CA ALA A 84 -1.25 27.51 0.80
C ALA A 84 -1.16 28.44 2.04
N GLY A 85 0.05 28.77 2.51
CA GLY A 85 0.28 29.58 3.72
C GLY A 85 -0.17 28.86 5.01
N ARG A 86 -0.17 27.51 5.02
CA ARG A 86 -0.74 26.71 6.12
C ARG A 86 0.30 25.93 6.92
N VAL A 87 1.58 26.06 6.62
CA VAL A 87 2.64 25.34 7.33
C VAL A 87 2.59 25.58 8.84
N ALA A 88 2.35 26.81 9.26
CA ALA A 88 2.26 27.15 10.68
C ALA A 88 1.09 26.45 11.43
N GLU A 89 0.05 26.01 10.72
CA GLU A 89 -1.11 25.31 11.32
C GLU A 89 -0.77 23.83 11.68
N VAL A 90 0.27 23.28 11.08
CA VAL A 90 0.66 21.87 11.21
C VAL A 90 2.12 21.68 11.67
N GLN A 91 2.71 22.72 12.26
CA GLN A 91 4.12 22.74 12.64
C GLN A 91 4.50 21.60 13.60
N ASP A 92 3.64 21.31 14.56
CA ASP A 92 3.82 20.22 15.54
C ASP A 92 3.87 18.85 14.86
N ILE A 93 3.05 18.62 13.82
CA ILE A 93 3.08 17.38 13.01
C ILE A 93 4.38 17.31 12.20
N LEU A 94 4.81 18.42 11.60
CA LEU A 94 6.06 18.48 10.85
C LEU A 94 7.29 18.22 11.74
N ASP A 95 7.32 18.80 12.91
CA ASP A 95 8.39 18.57 13.91
C ASP A 95 8.45 17.09 14.33
N GLU A 96 7.28 16.46 14.52
CA GLU A 96 7.20 15.03 14.85
C GLU A 96 7.71 14.15 13.69
N ILE A 97 7.34 14.45 12.45
CA ILE A 97 7.83 13.73 11.26
C ILE A 97 9.36 13.90 11.15
N GLU A 98 9.88 15.11 11.27
CA GLU A 98 11.33 15.36 11.18
C GLU A 98 12.09 14.68 12.33
N SER A 99 11.52 14.61 13.53
CA SER A 99 12.14 13.89 14.64
C SER A 99 12.32 12.39 14.39
N ARG A 100 11.48 11.82 13.51
CA ARG A 100 11.50 10.40 13.12
C ARG A 100 12.17 10.15 11.77
N ALA A 101 12.56 11.19 11.04
CA ALA A 101 13.02 11.07 9.66
C ALA A 101 14.19 10.08 9.50
N GLU A 102 15.15 10.07 10.43
CA GLU A 102 16.29 9.14 10.39
C GLU A 102 15.82 7.68 10.53
N ALA A 103 14.89 7.41 11.44
CA ALA A 103 14.33 6.06 11.62
C ALA A 103 13.53 5.61 10.40
N MET A 104 12.85 6.52 9.72
CA MET A 104 12.09 6.22 8.50
C MET A 104 12.98 5.77 7.34
N LEU A 105 14.26 6.15 7.32
CA LEU A 105 15.22 5.80 6.27
C LEU A 105 15.91 4.45 6.48
N ILE A 106 15.67 3.78 7.60
CA ILE A 106 16.42 2.57 8.00
C ILE A 106 16.27 1.41 7.00
N GLN A 107 15.10 1.25 6.37
CA GLN A 107 14.88 0.18 5.39
C GLN A 107 15.78 0.35 4.17
N GLU A 108 15.86 1.55 3.63
CA GLU A 108 16.72 1.87 2.49
C GLU A 108 18.21 1.68 2.83
N GLU A 109 18.61 2.03 4.05
CA GLU A 109 19.98 1.86 4.50
C GLU A 109 20.33 0.37 4.66
N LEU A 110 19.44 -0.42 5.23
CA LEU A 110 19.61 -1.87 5.34
C LEU A 110 19.64 -2.56 3.97
N TYR A 111 18.84 -2.08 3.02
CA TYR A 111 18.87 -2.57 1.64
C TYR A 111 20.23 -2.31 0.99
N LYS A 112 20.76 -1.07 1.07
CA LYS A 112 22.09 -0.73 0.56
C LYS A 112 23.21 -1.58 1.17
N GLN A 113 23.04 -1.99 2.42
CA GLN A 113 23.98 -2.88 3.11
C GLN A 113 23.77 -4.36 2.78
N GLY A 114 22.80 -4.71 1.93
CA GLY A 114 22.46 -6.09 1.60
C GLY A 114 21.83 -6.89 2.76
N LYS A 115 21.32 -6.20 3.79
CA LYS A 115 20.71 -6.84 4.98
C LYS A 115 19.20 -6.99 4.90
N LEU A 116 18.53 -6.19 4.07
CA LEU A 116 17.09 -6.24 3.86
C LEU A 116 16.84 -6.32 2.35
N PRO A 117 16.38 -7.46 1.81
CA PRO A 117 16.06 -7.57 0.40
C PRO A 117 14.73 -6.87 0.08
N LYS A 118 14.60 -6.35 -1.14
CA LYS A 118 13.30 -6.08 -1.72
C LYS A 118 12.67 -7.40 -2.17
N ARG A 119 11.35 -7.50 -2.07
CA ARG A 119 10.54 -8.63 -2.54
C ARG A 119 9.37 -8.09 -3.34
N THR A 120 8.73 -8.94 -4.12
CA THR A 120 7.44 -8.59 -4.70
C THR A 120 6.40 -8.55 -3.59
N ILE A 121 5.78 -7.40 -3.39
CA ILE A 121 4.81 -7.11 -2.33
C ILE A 121 3.56 -6.47 -2.95
N HIS A 122 2.48 -6.31 -2.17
CA HIS A 122 1.23 -5.75 -2.64
C HIS A 122 1.32 -4.23 -2.86
N CYS A 123 1.99 -3.51 -1.97
CA CYS A 123 2.16 -2.05 -1.93
C CYS A 123 0.88 -1.23 -1.65
N ASP A 124 -0.27 -1.86 -1.43
CA ASP A 124 -1.53 -1.21 -1.03
C ASP A 124 -2.34 -2.19 -0.17
N THR A 125 -1.82 -2.51 1.00
CA THR A 125 -2.41 -3.52 1.91
C THR A 125 -3.52 -2.96 2.79
N LYS A 126 -4.24 -1.97 2.27
CA LYS A 126 -5.41 -1.45 2.97
C LYS A 126 -6.48 -2.54 3.14
N VAL A 127 -7.25 -2.40 4.21
CA VAL A 127 -8.27 -3.38 4.61
C VAL A 127 -9.29 -3.64 3.51
N ASP A 128 -9.65 -2.61 2.73
CA ASP A 128 -10.61 -2.70 1.63
C ASP A 128 -10.16 -3.63 0.50
N ASN A 129 -8.86 -3.94 0.41
CA ASN A 129 -8.29 -4.85 -0.56
C ASN A 129 -8.36 -6.32 -0.14
N VAL A 130 -9.07 -6.63 0.96
CA VAL A 130 -9.42 -8.01 1.35
C VAL A 130 -10.92 -8.19 1.23
N LEU A 131 -11.33 -9.18 0.45
CA LEU A 131 -12.74 -9.56 0.32
C LEU A 131 -13.08 -10.69 1.29
N PHE A 132 -14.20 -10.52 1.99
CA PHE A 132 -14.75 -11.47 2.93
C PHE A 132 -16.10 -11.98 2.43
N ASP A 133 -16.50 -13.15 2.88
CA ASP A 133 -17.88 -13.60 2.79
C ASP A 133 -18.72 -13.06 3.97
N LYS A 134 -20.02 -13.36 3.97
CA LYS A 134 -20.94 -12.94 5.03
C LYS A 134 -20.64 -13.54 6.41
N SER A 135 -19.83 -14.59 6.48
CA SER A 135 -19.40 -15.21 7.73
C SER A 135 -18.12 -14.60 8.30
N GLY A 136 -17.48 -13.67 7.58
CA GLY A 136 -16.19 -13.09 7.93
C GLY A 136 -14.98 -13.93 7.49
N THR A 137 -15.20 -14.94 6.63
CA THR A 137 -14.11 -15.72 6.05
C THR A 137 -13.50 -14.95 4.87
N VAL A 138 -12.18 -14.87 4.80
CA VAL A 138 -11.49 -14.26 3.67
C VAL A 138 -11.68 -15.08 2.41
N LEU A 139 -12.09 -14.42 1.34
CA LEU A 139 -12.22 -14.99 0.00
C LEU A 139 -10.97 -14.78 -0.83
N CYS A 140 -10.45 -13.55 -0.88
CA CYS A 140 -9.22 -13.23 -1.60
C CYS A 140 -8.69 -11.82 -1.28
N VAL A 141 -7.43 -11.58 -1.65
CA VAL A 141 -6.81 -10.27 -1.78
C VAL A 141 -7.04 -9.76 -3.20
N VAL A 142 -7.39 -8.49 -3.35
CA VAL A 142 -7.70 -7.82 -4.63
C VAL A 142 -6.84 -6.56 -4.84
N ASP A 143 -7.03 -5.91 -5.99
CA ASP A 143 -6.34 -4.65 -6.36
C ASP A 143 -4.82 -4.81 -6.49
N TRP A 144 -4.40 -5.67 -7.42
CA TRP A 144 -2.99 -6.03 -7.62
C TRP A 144 -2.24 -5.04 -8.54
N ASP A 145 -2.79 -3.87 -8.82
CA ASP A 145 -2.20 -2.92 -9.77
C ASP A 145 -0.93 -2.27 -9.23
N THR A 146 -0.76 -2.30 -7.91
CA THR A 146 0.42 -1.81 -7.20
C THR A 146 1.44 -2.90 -6.86
N VAL A 147 1.21 -4.16 -7.28
CA VAL A 147 2.14 -5.25 -7.00
C VAL A 147 3.47 -5.02 -7.70
N MET A 148 4.51 -4.77 -6.92
CA MET A 148 5.85 -4.41 -7.40
C MET A 148 6.93 -4.73 -6.36
N PRO A 149 8.24 -4.60 -6.70
CA PRO A 149 9.31 -4.78 -5.72
C PRO A 149 9.26 -3.72 -4.62
N GLY A 150 9.33 -4.14 -3.36
CA GLY A 150 9.32 -3.26 -2.19
C GLY A 150 9.78 -3.96 -0.92
N PHE A 151 9.64 -3.26 0.20
CA PHE A 151 9.96 -3.81 1.52
C PHE A 151 8.70 -4.37 2.19
N ILE A 152 8.74 -5.60 2.63
CA ILE A 152 7.62 -6.27 3.33
C ILE A 152 7.07 -5.43 4.50
N LEU A 153 7.95 -4.71 5.20
CA LEU A 153 7.54 -3.84 6.30
C LEU A 153 6.71 -2.63 5.85
N SER A 154 6.77 -2.25 4.57
CA SER A 154 5.89 -1.20 4.02
C SER A 154 4.45 -1.70 3.97
N ASP A 155 4.22 -2.95 3.52
CA ASP A 155 2.89 -3.56 3.52
C ASP A 155 2.34 -3.73 4.95
N VAL A 156 3.19 -4.19 5.88
CA VAL A 156 2.81 -4.27 7.31
C VAL A 156 2.40 -2.89 7.85
N GLY A 157 3.17 -1.85 7.54
CA GLY A 157 2.88 -0.48 7.97
C GLY A 157 1.58 0.06 7.40
N ASP A 158 1.33 -0.18 6.11
CA ASP A 158 0.11 0.25 5.44
C ASP A 158 -1.12 -0.48 5.96
N PHE A 159 -1.03 -1.79 6.18
CA PHE A 159 -2.10 -2.56 6.81
C PHE A 159 -2.45 -2.05 8.22
N ILE A 160 -1.44 -1.75 9.05
CA ILE A 160 -1.66 -1.18 10.38
C ILE A 160 -2.31 0.19 10.27
N ARG A 161 -1.82 1.07 9.38
CA ARG A 161 -2.34 2.41 9.17
C ARG A 161 -3.85 2.40 8.88
N THR A 162 -4.30 1.53 8.01
CA THR A 162 -5.70 1.42 7.63
C THR A 162 -6.53 0.64 8.65
N GLY A 163 -5.95 -0.38 9.26
CA GLY A 163 -6.64 -1.25 10.23
C GLY A 163 -6.93 -0.60 11.58
N VAL A 164 -6.19 0.44 11.97
CA VAL A 164 -6.40 1.17 13.23
C VAL A 164 -7.10 2.51 13.05
N ASN A 165 -7.29 2.95 11.81
CA ASN A 165 -7.98 4.20 11.50
C ASN A 165 -9.44 3.91 11.13
N PHE A 166 -10.38 4.39 11.95
CA PHE A 166 -11.81 4.23 11.72
C PHE A 166 -12.43 5.38 10.94
N ALA A 167 -11.68 6.46 10.72
CA ALA A 167 -12.13 7.59 9.93
C ALA A 167 -11.76 7.41 8.43
N PRO A 168 -12.59 7.92 7.50
CA PRO A 168 -12.19 8.05 6.10
C PRO A 168 -10.87 8.82 5.95
N GLU A 169 -10.10 8.53 4.89
CA GLU A 169 -8.80 9.20 4.64
C GLU A 169 -8.93 10.72 4.46
N ASP A 170 -10.08 11.19 4.03
CA ASP A 170 -10.42 12.59 3.80
C ASP A 170 -11.38 13.18 4.86
N GLU A 171 -11.45 12.59 6.05
CA GLU A 171 -12.31 13.05 7.14
C GLU A 171 -11.90 14.46 7.60
N PRO A 172 -12.77 15.47 7.43
CA PRO A 172 -12.45 16.84 7.82
C PRO A 172 -12.59 17.11 9.32
N ASP A 173 -13.25 16.24 10.06
CA ASP A 173 -13.46 16.38 11.51
C ASP A 173 -12.30 15.76 12.28
N LEU A 174 -11.40 16.61 12.78
CA LEU A 174 -10.20 16.21 13.51
C LEU A 174 -10.48 15.62 14.91
N THR A 175 -11.75 15.51 15.32
CA THR A 175 -12.15 14.94 16.61
C THR A 175 -12.56 13.46 16.51
N LYS A 176 -12.56 12.90 15.32
CA LYS A 176 -12.89 11.49 15.04
C LYS A 176 -11.65 10.61 14.94
#